data_9fe469e57d689937869ceca8a6499c0d
#
_entry.id   9fe469e57d689937869ceca8a6499c0d
#
_cell.length_a   1.000
_cell.length_b   1.000
_cell.length_c   1.000
_cell.angle_alpha   90.00
_cell.angle_beta   90.00
_cell.angle_gamma   90.00
#
_symmetry.space_group_name_H-M   'P 1'
#
loop_
_entity.id
_entity.type
_entity.pdbx_description
1 polymer ?
#
loop_
_entity_poly.entity_id
_entity_poly.type
_entity_poly.pdbx_seq_one_letter_code
_entity_poly.pdbx_strand_id
1 'polypeptide(L)'
;RPSMIACKTHIALGHAAQDTSKGHGALTDADQMAATKAAYGWPAGSFNVPADIKAQWEAIGARGAATRAAWQDRFAKLSGTKQAEFTRAYAGDAPKKLTAAIRAFKKTISETAPKYATRKSSEETLKVINPIMAETIGGSADLTGSNNTKTSDMGVFHPDSRGGRYIYYGVREHGMAAAMNG
;
A
#
# COMPACT_ATOMS: atom_id res chain seq x y z
N ARG A 1 7.76 6.24 -11.69
CA ARG A 1 6.90 7.43 -11.85
C ARG A 1 5.48 6.97 -12.02
N PRO A 2 4.48 7.68 -11.45
CA PRO A 2 3.07 7.42 -11.75
C PRO A 2 2.84 7.50 -13.27
N SER A 3 2.10 6.53 -13.81
CA SER A 3 1.83 6.45 -15.24
C SER A 3 0.35 6.15 -15.45
N MET A 4 -0.25 6.77 -16.46
CA MET A 4 -1.62 6.52 -16.87
C MET A 4 -1.62 5.98 -18.31
N ILE A 5 -2.34 4.89 -18.53
CA ILE A 5 -2.53 4.28 -19.85
C ILE A 5 -4.02 4.39 -20.20
N ALA A 6 -4.34 5.18 -21.20
CA ALA A 6 -5.70 5.27 -21.74
C ALA A 6 -5.87 4.22 -22.84
N CYS A 7 -6.72 3.22 -22.60
CA CYS A 7 -7.00 2.15 -23.56
C CYS A 7 -8.32 2.41 -24.26
N LYS A 8 -8.30 2.37 -25.60
CA LYS A 8 -9.51 2.35 -26.41
C LYS A 8 -9.77 0.92 -26.88
N THR A 9 -10.83 0.32 -26.39
CA THR A 9 -11.13 -1.10 -26.60
C THR A 9 -12.58 -1.29 -27.05
N HIS A 10 -12.92 -2.51 -27.41
CA HIS A 10 -14.28 -2.94 -27.73
C HIS A 10 -14.78 -3.94 -26.69
N ILE A 11 -16.00 -3.79 -26.21
CA ILE A 11 -16.61 -4.80 -25.34
C ILE A 11 -16.89 -6.07 -26.16
N ALA A 12 -16.62 -7.23 -25.58
CA ALA A 12 -16.83 -8.54 -26.22
C ALA A 12 -16.20 -8.64 -27.63
N LEU A 13 -14.99 -8.11 -27.81
CA LEU A 13 -14.28 -8.16 -29.08
C LEU A 13 -14.31 -9.57 -29.70
N GLY A 14 -14.65 -9.66 -30.99
CA GLY A 14 -14.74 -10.93 -31.73
C GLY A 14 -15.97 -11.80 -31.45
N HIS A 15 -16.82 -11.42 -30.49
CA HIS A 15 -18.07 -12.11 -30.19
C HIS A 15 -19.25 -11.45 -30.94
N ALA A 16 -20.32 -12.22 -31.22
CA ALA A 16 -21.53 -11.70 -31.89
C ALA A 16 -22.19 -10.53 -31.16
N ALA A 17 -21.98 -10.40 -29.86
CA ALA A 17 -22.47 -9.29 -29.03
C ALA A 17 -21.48 -8.12 -28.91
N GLN A 18 -20.42 -8.07 -29.72
CA GLN A 18 -19.44 -7.00 -29.70
C GLN A 18 -20.12 -5.62 -29.84
N ASP A 19 -19.62 -4.66 -29.07
CA ASP A 19 -20.06 -3.26 -29.07
C ASP A 19 -21.54 -3.06 -28.71
N THR A 20 -22.18 -4.04 -28.09
CA THR A 20 -23.55 -3.95 -27.56
C THR A 20 -23.58 -4.13 -26.03
N SER A 21 -24.66 -3.68 -25.39
CA SER A 21 -24.88 -3.90 -23.96
C SER A 21 -24.95 -5.38 -23.57
N LYS A 22 -25.32 -6.26 -24.50
CA LYS A 22 -25.34 -7.72 -24.29
C LYS A 22 -23.93 -8.28 -24.07
N GLY A 23 -22.90 -7.65 -24.62
CA GLY A 23 -21.50 -8.05 -24.43
C GLY A 23 -21.01 -7.92 -22.98
N HIS A 24 -21.75 -7.20 -22.11
CA HIS A 24 -21.45 -7.11 -20.68
C HIS A 24 -21.94 -8.34 -19.89
N GLY A 25 -22.86 -9.11 -20.45
CA GLY A 25 -23.42 -10.30 -19.80
C GLY A 25 -22.52 -11.53 -19.85
N ALA A 26 -23.02 -12.63 -19.27
CA ALA A 26 -22.38 -13.94 -19.38
C ALA A 26 -22.48 -14.46 -20.81
N LEU A 27 -21.36 -14.78 -21.44
CA LEU A 27 -21.24 -15.32 -22.78
C LEU A 27 -21.10 -16.84 -22.69
N THR A 28 -22.21 -17.55 -22.49
CA THR A 28 -22.19 -18.99 -22.15
C THR A 28 -22.56 -19.90 -23.31
N ASP A 29 -23.01 -19.36 -24.45
CA ASP A 29 -23.34 -20.12 -25.65
C ASP A 29 -22.08 -20.75 -26.25
N ALA A 30 -22.08 -22.08 -26.39
CA ALA A 30 -20.91 -22.84 -26.81
C ALA A 30 -20.49 -22.54 -28.26
N ASP A 31 -21.47 -22.38 -29.17
CA ASP A 31 -21.21 -22.12 -30.59
C ASP A 31 -20.64 -20.70 -30.77
N GLN A 32 -21.19 -19.73 -30.07
CA GLN A 32 -20.68 -18.36 -30.08
C GLN A 32 -19.28 -18.28 -29.44
N MET A 33 -19.00 -19.04 -28.39
CA MET A 33 -17.66 -19.12 -27.81
C MET A 33 -16.66 -19.77 -28.76
N ALA A 34 -17.07 -20.80 -29.50
CA ALA A 34 -16.23 -21.43 -30.55
C ALA A 34 -15.94 -20.45 -31.68
N ALA A 35 -16.96 -19.71 -32.14
CA ALA A 35 -16.80 -18.67 -33.16
C ALA A 35 -15.87 -17.52 -32.68
N THR A 36 -15.99 -17.10 -31.42
CA THR A 36 -15.11 -16.08 -30.82
C THR A 36 -13.66 -16.54 -30.76
N LYS A 37 -13.42 -17.80 -30.34
CA LYS A 37 -12.07 -18.40 -30.37
C LYS A 37 -11.49 -18.44 -31.77
N ALA A 38 -12.32 -18.82 -32.77
CA ALA A 38 -11.90 -18.80 -34.16
C ALA A 38 -11.54 -17.41 -34.66
N ALA A 39 -12.32 -16.39 -34.27
CA ALA A 39 -12.05 -14.98 -34.60
C ALA A 39 -10.71 -14.49 -34.00
N TYR A 40 -10.31 -15.01 -32.84
CA TYR A 40 -9.00 -14.72 -32.22
C TYR A 40 -7.85 -15.59 -32.78
N GLY A 41 -8.14 -16.57 -33.62
CA GLY A 41 -7.15 -17.60 -33.99
C GLY A 41 -6.67 -18.41 -32.80
N TRP A 42 -7.53 -18.59 -31.75
CA TRP A 42 -7.17 -19.30 -30.54
C TRP A 42 -7.36 -20.82 -30.67
N PRO A 43 -6.28 -21.59 -30.80
CA PRO A 43 -6.38 -23.05 -31.10
C PRO A 43 -6.62 -23.91 -29.85
N ALA A 44 -6.45 -23.33 -28.68
CA ALA A 44 -6.44 -24.09 -27.43
C ALA A 44 -7.86 -24.43 -26.94
N GLY A 45 -8.00 -25.58 -26.30
CA GLY A 45 -9.21 -25.97 -25.56
C GLY A 45 -9.49 -25.09 -24.35
N SER A 46 -10.58 -25.40 -23.65
CA SER A 46 -10.93 -24.66 -22.42
C SER A 46 -9.81 -24.80 -21.36
N PHE A 47 -9.53 -23.70 -20.66
CA PHE A 47 -8.50 -23.61 -19.61
C PHE A 47 -7.07 -23.97 -20.06
N ASN A 48 -6.81 -23.96 -21.35
CA ASN A 48 -5.49 -24.26 -21.89
C ASN A 48 -4.87 -23.00 -22.50
N VAL A 49 -3.63 -22.72 -22.17
CA VAL A 49 -2.84 -21.60 -22.71
C VAL A 49 -1.76 -22.19 -23.62
N PRO A 50 -1.59 -21.70 -24.86
CA PRO A 50 -0.51 -22.13 -25.75
C PRO A 50 0.86 -22.00 -25.07
N ALA A 51 1.73 -23.00 -25.34
CA ALA A 51 3.01 -23.13 -24.61
C ALA A 51 3.94 -21.92 -24.82
N ASP A 52 3.93 -21.33 -26.00
CA ASP A 52 4.71 -20.14 -26.34
C ASP A 52 4.24 -18.89 -25.57
N ILE A 53 2.93 -18.71 -25.45
CA ILE A 53 2.34 -17.62 -24.64
C ILE A 53 2.67 -17.83 -23.16
N LYS A 54 2.51 -19.05 -22.65
CA LYS A 54 2.86 -19.40 -21.27
C LYS A 54 4.34 -19.11 -20.99
N ALA A 55 5.24 -19.54 -21.88
CA ALA A 55 6.67 -19.28 -21.74
C ALA A 55 7.01 -17.77 -21.70
N GLN A 56 6.32 -16.94 -22.51
CA GLN A 56 6.50 -15.48 -22.47
C GLN A 56 6.08 -14.88 -21.12
N TRP A 57 4.96 -15.31 -20.55
CA TRP A 57 4.51 -14.87 -19.23
C TRP A 57 5.46 -15.32 -18.11
N GLU A 58 5.94 -16.55 -18.16
CA GLU A 58 6.94 -17.08 -17.22
C GLU A 58 8.25 -16.28 -17.30
N ALA A 59 8.73 -15.96 -18.50
CA ALA A 59 9.91 -15.11 -18.69
C ALA A 59 9.73 -13.71 -18.14
N ILE A 60 8.53 -13.11 -18.26
CA ILE A 60 8.20 -11.82 -17.65
C ILE A 60 8.27 -11.92 -16.12
N GLY A 61 7.68 -12.95 -15.53
CA GLY A 61 7.73 -13.20 -14.09
C GLY A 61 9.17 -13.40 -13.57
N ALA A 62 9.98 -14.11 -14.33
CA ALA A 62 11.37 -14.39 -13.98
C ALA A 62 12.29 -13.15 -13.95
N ARG A 63 11.93 -12.05 -14.66
CA ARG A 63 12.76 -10.84 -14.73
C ARG A 63 13.07 -10.22 -13.37
N GLY A 64 12.20 -10.41 -12.38
CA GLY A 64 12.39 -9.91 -11.02
C GLY A 64 13.41 -10.69 -10.19
N ALA A 65 13.80 -11.89 -10.58
CA ALA A 65 14.60 -12.79 -9.76
C ALA A 65 15.98 -12.22 -9.39
N ALA A 66 16.70 -11.65 -10.35
CA ALA A 66 18.01 -11.04 -10.10
C ALA A 66 17.92 -9.83 -9.17
N THR A 67 16.91 -8.98 -9.35
CA THR A 67 16.66 -7.82 -8.49
C THR A 67 16.34 -8.25 -7.06
N ARG A 68 15.54 -9.30 -6.90
CA ARG A 68 15.23 -9.87 -5.59
C ARG A 68 16.46 -10.47 -4.92
N ALA A 69 17.28 -11.23 -5.64
CA ALA A 69 18.52 -11.79 -5.11
C ALA A 69 19.47 -10.69 -4.61
N ALA A 70 19.68 -9.66 -5.43
CA ALA A 70 20.52 -8.52 -5.03
C ALA A 70 19.96 -7.76 -3.82
N TRP A 71 18.64 -7.69 -3.67
CA TRP A 71 18.01 -7.14 -2.47
C TRP A 71 18.26 -8.03 -1.24
N GLN A 72 18.09 -9.35 -1.37
CA GLN A 72 18.34 -10.31 -0.31
C GLN A 72 19.80 -10.26 0.17
N ASP A 73 20.75 -10.14 -0.75
CA ASP A 73 22.18 -10.00 -0.41
C ASP A 73 22.45 -8.72 0.38
N ARG A 74 21.81 -7.60 0.04
CA ARG A 74 21.92 -6.37 0.82
C ARG A 74 21.27 -6.51 2.20
N PHE A 75 20.10 -7.14 2.27
CA PHE A 75 19.40 -7.38 3.53
C PHE A 75 20.21 -8.28 4.46
N ALA A 76 20.81 -9.36 3.93
CA ALA A 76 21.65 -10.28 4.70
C ALA A 76 22.90 -9.61 5.30
N LYS A 77 23.40 -8.51 4.70
CA LYS A 77 24.53 -7.73 5.22
C LYS A 77 24.16 -6.77 6.35
N LEU A 78 22.88 -6.58 6.63
CA LEU A 78 22.47 -5.78 7.79
C LEU A 78 22.79 -6.51 9.09
N SER A 79 23.00 -5.75 10.19
CA SER A 79 23.09 -6.35 11.53
C SER A 79 21.80 -7.12 11.89
N GLY A 80 21.93 -8.17 12.70
CA GLY A 80 20.76 -8.96 13.12
C GLY A 80 19.65 -8.11 13.75
N THR A 81 20.00 -7.06 14.50
CA THR A 81 19.02 -6.13 15.07
C THR A 81 18.24 -5.40 13.98
N LYS A 82 18.91 -4.92 12.92
CA LYS A 82 18.23 -4.23 11.80
C LYS A 82 17.36 -5.19 10.99
N GLN A 83 17.82 -6.43 10.77
CA GLN A 83 17.03 -7.46 10.10
C GLN A 83 15.77 -7.78 10.90
N ALA A 84 15.89 -8.00 12.21
CA ALA A 84 14.77 -8.30 13.09
C ALA A 84 13.74 -7.14 13.13
N GLU A 85 14.21 -5.90 13.21
CA GLU A 85 13.34 -4.73 13.23
C GLU A 85 12.62 -4.53 11.89
N PHE A 86 13.31 -4.68 10.77
CA PHE A 86 12.70 -4.66 9.44
C PHE A 86 11.63 -5.74 9.31
N THR A 87 11.95 -6.98 9.71
CA THR A 87 11.00 -8.11 9.64
C THR A 87 9.78 -7.87 10.51
N ARG A 88 9.97 -7.36 11.73
CA ARG A 88 8.89 -6.99 12.66
C ARG A 88 7.97 -5.94 12.02
N ALA A 89 8.54 -4.83 11.54
CA ALA A 89 7.76 -3.74 10.95
C ALA A 89 7.01 -4.18 9.68
N TYR A 90 7.66 -4.98 8.84
CA TYR A 90 7.04 -5.51 7.61
C TYR A 90 5.90 -6.51 7.91
N ALA A 91 6.00 -7.27 8.99
CA ALA A 91 4.94 -8.17 9.45
C ALA A 91 3.75 -7.43 10.10
N GLY A 92 3.89 -6.14 10.40
CA GLY A 92 2.88 -5.35 11.11
C GLY A 92 2.88 -5.58 12.63
N ASP A 93 3.90 -6.23 13.16
CA ASP A 93 3.99 -6.52 14.59
C ASP A 93 4.35 -5.26 15.39
N ALA A 94 3.65 -5.02 16.48
CA ALA A 94 3.93 -3.91 17.37
C ALA A 94 5.26 -4.12 18.13
N PRO A 95 6.06 -3.07 18.38
CA PRO A 95 7.24 -3.18 19.22
C PRO A 95 6.88 -3.65 20.63
N LYS A 96 7.68 -4.54 21.21
CA LYS A 96 7.45 -5.11 22.56
C LYS A 96 7.26 -4.04 23.65
N LYS A 97 7.94 -2.89 23.50
CA LYS A 97 7.87 -1.77 24.45
C LYS A 97 6.54 -1.02 24.41
N LEU A 98 5.78 -1.10 23.33
CA LEU A 98 4.56 -0.30 23.11
C LEU A 98 3.51 -0.58 24.18
N THR A 99 3.23 -1.85 24.46
CA THR A 99 2.20 -2.23 25.47
C THR A 99 2.55 -1.70 26.86
N ALA A 100 3.81 -1.80 27.26
CA ALA A 100 4.27 -1.29 28.56
C ALA A 100 4.16 0.24 28.65
N ALA A 101 4.54 0.95 27.59
CA ALA A 101 4.44 2.41 27.53
C ALA A 101 2.98 2.89 27.58
N ILE A 102 2.07 2.25 26.83
CA ILE A 102 0.64 2.56 26.88
C ILE A 102 0.05 2.29 28.26
N ARG A 103 0.42 1.21 28.93
CA ARG A 103 -0.02 0.91 30.29
C ARG A 103 0.45 1.98 31.28
N ALA A 104 1.74 2.36 31.21
CA ALA A 104 2.28 3.44 32.03
C ALA A 104 1.56 4.77 31.78
N PHE A 105 1.32 5.12 30.53
CA PHE A 105 0.58 6.32 30.17
C PHE A 105 -0.86 6.30 30.70
N LYS A 106 -1.58 5.20 30.55
CA LYS A 106 -2.94 5.03 31.10
C LYS A 106 -2.97 5.19 32.61
N LYS A 107 -1.97 4.65 33.32
CA LYS A 107 -1.83 4.83 34.77
C LYS A 107 -1.67 6.31 35.12
N THR A 108 -0.74 7.00 34.47
CA THR A 108 -0.53 8.44 34.69
C THR A 108 -1.80 9.26 34.44
N ILE A 109 -2.52 9.01 33.36
CA ILE A 109 -3.78 9.69 33.05
C ILE A 109 -4.84 9.41 34.12
N SER A 110 -4.92 8.19 34.63
CA SER A 110 -5.85 7.82 35.70
C SER A 110 -5.52 8.53 37.03
N GLU A 111 -4.24 8.66 37.35
CA GLU A 111 -3.78 9.31 38.59
C GLU A 111 -3.90 10.82 38.54
N THR A 112 -3.60 11.43 37.41
CA THR A 112 -3.58 12.89 37.25
C THR A 112 -4.93 13.48 36.83
N ALA A 113 -5.81 12.66 36.27
CA ALA A 113 -7.15 13.01 35.77
C ALA A 113 -7.17 14.33 34.97
N PRO A 114 -6.30 14.55 33.98
CA PRO A 114 -6.18 15.81 33.29
C PRO A 114 -7.43 16.12 32.46
N LYS A 115 -7.83 17.38 32.42
CA LYS A 115 -8.95 17.84 31.58
C LYS A 115 -8.42 18.27 30.22
N TYR A 116 -8.38 17.34 29.29
CA TYR A 116 -7.91 17.58 27.90
C TYR A 116 -9.08 17.77 26.93
N ALA A 117 -8.92 18.69 25.98
CA ALA A 117 -9.66 18.62 24.74
C ALA A 117 -9.26 17.34 23.96
N THR A 118 -10.15 16.78 23.14
CA THR A 118 -9.90 15.51 22.43
C THR A 118 -8.62 15.54 21.58
N ARG A 119 -8.35 16.65 20.89
CA ARG A 119 -7.09 16.86 20.13
C ARG A 119 -5.84 16.82 21.03
N LYS A 120 -5.94 17.33 22.26
CA LYS A 120 -4.83 17.30 23.23
C LYS A 120 -4.62 15.89 23.77
N SER A 121 -5.68 15.15 24.03
CA SER A 121 -5.61 13.74 24.41
C SER A 121 -4.92 12.91 23.30
N SER A 122 -5.25 13.16 22.04
CA SER A 122 -4.61 12.53 20.90
C SER A 122 -3.12 12.88 20.84
N GLU A 123 -2.75 14.17 20.98
CA GLU A 123 -1.35 14.61 21.01
C GLU A 123 -0.54 13.89 22.10
N GLU A 124 -1.05 13.84 23.32
CA GLU A 124 -0.36 13.17 24.43
C GLU A 124 -0.19 11.66 24.18
N THR A 125 -1.16 11.04 23.53
CA THR A 125 -1.05 9.63 23.10
C THR A 125 0.01 9.46 22.00
N LEU A 126 0.05 10.35 21.01
CA LEU A 126 1.07 10.33 19.95
C LEU A 126 2.47 10.51 20.50
N LYS A 127 2.66 11.35 21.52
CA LYS A 127 3.97 11.51 22.21
C LYS A 127 4.48 10.23 22.85
N VAL A 128 3.60 9.30 23.18
CA VAL A 128 3.97 7.98 23.71
C VAL A 128 4.24 6.99 22.58
N ILE A 129 3.44 7.00 21.52
CA ILE A 129 3.50 6.02 20.44
C ILE A 129 4.66 6.31 19.48
N ASN A 130 4.78 7.52 18.98
CA ASN A 130 5.69 7.88 17.89
C ASN A 130 7.17 7.61 18.18
N PRO A 131 7.70 7.85 19.40
CA PRO A 131 9.09 7.51 19.71
C PRO A 131 9.37 6.01 19.73
N ILE A 132 8.34 5.17 19.90
CA ILE A 132 8.45 3.71 19.99
C ILE A 132 8.24 3.05 18.65
N MET A 133 7.33 3.59 17.83
CA MET A 133 6.98 3.07 16.51
C MET A 133 7.63 3.94 15.43
N ALA A 134 8.88 3.63 15.09
CA ALA A 134 9.63 4.39 14.09
C ALA A 134 9.04 4.32 12.67
N GLU A 135 8.20 3.34 12.40
CA GLU A 135 7.48 3.14 11.13
C GLU A 135 6.24 4.04 10.96
N THR A 136 5.81 4.74 12.01
CA THR A 136 4.65 5.63 11.88
C THR A 136 4.99 6.87 11.07
N ILE A 137 4.09 7.23 10.15
CA ILE A 137 4.13 8.49 9.40
C ILE A 137 2.87 9.27 9.75
N GLY A 138 3.03 10.55 10.05
CA GLY A 138 1.92 11.44 10.35
C GLY A 138 1.86 12.61 9.37
N GLY A 139 0.80 13.39 9.47
CA GLY A 139 0.66 14.59 8.66
C GLY A 139 -0.61 15.36 8.95
N SER A 140 -0.76 16.50 8.30
CA SER A 140 -1.98 17.29 8.34
C SER A 140 -2.15 18.11 7.08
N ALA A 141 -3.41 18.29 6.67
CA ALA A 141 -3.80 19.17 5.59
C ALA A 141 -3.98 20.59 6.12
N ASP A 142 -2.84 21.29 6.33
CA ASP A 142 -2.73 22.68 6.75
C ASP A 142 -3.30 23.02 8.16
N LEU A 143 -3.50 22.01 9.00
CA LEU A 143 -4.08 22.18 10.35
C LEU A 143 -3.18 21.62 11.47
N THR A 144 -1.87 21.50 11.26
CA THR A 144 -0.94 20.90 12.22
C THR A 144 -1.07 21.49 13.64
N GLY A 145 -1.10 22.81 13.75
CA GLY A 145 -1.22 23.50 15.06
C GLY A 145 -2.60 23.40 15.68
N SER A 146 -3.64 23.17 14.88
CA SER A 146 -5.02 23.00 15.36
C SER A 146 -5.32 21.57 15.76
N ASN A 147 -4.75 20.60 15.05
CA ASN A 147 -4.98 19.16 15.26
C ASN A 147 -4.00 18.55 16.25
N ASN A 148 -2.86 19.20 16.53
CA ASN A 148 -1.79 18.72 17.40
C ASN A 148 -1.25 17.35 16.97
N THR A 149 -1.08 17.14 15.67
CA THR A 149 -0.71 15.82 15.09
C THR A 149 0.78 15.60 14.98
N LYS A 150 1.61 16.64 15.18
CA LYS A 150 3.07 16.55 15.12
C LYS A 150 3.69 16.44 16.50
N THR A 151 4.47 15.39 16.72
CA THR A 151 5.30 15.25 17.93
C THR A 151 6.75 15.69 17.65
N SER A 152 7.48 16.03 18.73
CA SER A 152 8.83 16.61 18.63
C SER A 152 9.87 15.66 18.01
N ASP A 153 9.64 14.35 18.09
CA ASP A 153 10.49 13.30 17.50
C ASP A 153 10.28 13.10 15.99
N MET A 154 9.23 13.70 15.43
CA MET A 154 8.92 13.59 14.00
C MET A 154 9.55 14.76 13.23
N GLY A 155 10.65 14.51 12.53
CA GLY A 155 11.17 15.44 11.52
C GLY A 155 10.21 15.59 10.34
N VAL A 156 10.29 16.72 9.63
CA VAL A 156 9.48 16.97 8.44
C VAL A 156 10.02 16.13 7.28
N PHE A 157 9.14 15.39 6.60
CA PHE A 157 9.48 14.73 5.34
C PHE A 157 9.55 15.77 4.21
N HIS A 158 10.73 15.94 3.65
CA HIS A 158 11.02 16.93 2.60
C HIS A 158 11.95 16.31 1.55
N PRO A 159 11.97 16.77 0.28
CA PRO A 159 12.91 16.27 -0.73
C PRO A 159 14.36 16.23 -0.28
N ASP A 160 14.78 17.20 0.53
CA ASP A 160 16.14 17.31 1.07
C ASP A 160 16.33 16.58 2.42
N SER A 161 15.25 16.11 3.04
CA SER A 161 15.24 15.41 4.34
C SER A 161 14.21 14.28 4.35
N ARG A 162 14.51 13.21 3.64
CA ARG A 162 13.60 12.07 3.46
C ARG A 162 13.51 11.15 4.68
N GLY A 163 14.30 11.38 5.71
CA GLY A 163 14.20 10.69 7.00
C GLY A 163 13.11 11.22 7.92
N GLY A 164 12.46 12.33 7.56
CA GLY A 164 11.34 12.86 8.33
C GLY A 164 10.10 11.97 8.24
N ARG A 165 9.28 12.00 9.29
CA ARG A 165 8.06 11.19 9.42
C ARG A 165 6.78 12.02 9.51
N TYR A 166 6.87 13.33 9.27
CA TYR A 166 5.72 14.22 9.25
C TYR A 166 5.57 14.92 7.92
N ILE A 167 4.37 14.88 7.34
CA ILE A 167 4.06 15.45 6.04
C ILE A 167 3.11 16.63 6.18
N TYR A 168 3.52 17.80 5.69
CA TYR A 168 2.63 18.93 5.49
C TYR A 168 1.96 18.81 4.12
N TYR A 169 0.71 18.37 4.10
CA TYR A 169 -0.03 18.14 2.86
C TYR A 169 -0.54 19.44 2.19
N GLY A 170 -0.54 20.59 2.93
CA GLY A 170 -1.29 21.75 2.51
C GLY A 170 -2.80 21.46 2.49
N VAL A 171 -3.61 22.32 1.89
CA VAL A 171 -5.07 22.12 1.79
C VAL A 171 -5.39 21.05 0.74
N ARG A 172 -5.16 19.77 1.10
CA ARG A 172 -5.32 18.59 0.22
C ARG A 172 -5.81 17.38 1.00
N GLU A 173 -6.96 17.51 1.64
CA GLU A 173 -7.54 16.46 2.49
C GLU A 173 -7.79 15.16 1.72
N HIS A 174 -8.32 15.27 0.50
CA HIS A 174 -8.55 14.12 -0.37
C HIS A 174 -7.23 13.40 -0.73
N GLY A 175 -6.20 14.16 -1.10
CA GLY A 175 -4.87 13.62 -1.39
C GLY A 175 -4.20 12.99 -0.16
N MET A 176 -4.38 13.59 1.02
CA MET A 176 -3.91 13.03 2.29
C MET A 176 -4.60 11.69 2.59
N ALA A 177 -5.92 11.62 2.44
CA ALA A 177 -6.66 10.37 2.63
C ALA A 177 -6.24 9.29 1.62
N ALA A 178 -6.03 9.66 0.37
CA ALA A 178 -5.52 8.73 -0.66
C ALA A 178 -4.13 8.18 -0.31
N ALA A 179 -3.23 9.01 0.21
CA ALA A 179 -1.91 8.58 0.67
C ALA A 179 -1.98 7.60 1.85
N MET A 180 -3.00 7.72 2.71
CA MET A 180 -3.21 6.78 3.82
C MET A 180 -3.68 5.39 3.36
N ASN A 181 -4.29 5.29 2.18
CA ASN A 181 -4.75 4.01 1.62
C ASN A 181 -3.62 3.20 0.95
N GLY A 182 -2.51 3.84 0.59
CA GLY A 182 -1.33 3.21 -0.04
C GLY A 182 -0.26 2.86 0.93
#